data_e74975e1a58a43b557e37f6b818c15c7
#
_entry.id   e74975e1a58a43b557e37f6b818c15c7
#
_cell.length_a   1.000
_cell.length_b   1.000
_cell.length_c   1.000
_cell.angle_alpha   90.00
_cell.angle_beta   90.00
_cell.angle_gamma   90.00
#
_symmetry.space_group_name_H-M   'P 1'
#
loop_
_entity.id
_entity.type
_entity.pdbx_description
1 polymer ?
#
loop_
_entity_poly.entity_id
_entity_poly.type
_entity_poly.pdbx_seq_one_letter_code
_entity_poly.pdbx_strand_id
1 'polypeptide(L)'
;MKIAILSCFYPYRGGISQFNACLYEELSREHIVKAFNFSRQYPEFLFPGKTQYVTPDDEAVPVESESLLDTANPLSYIKTYKAIRKWNPDVLIVRYWMSYFAPSLGYITRKMKKHCKVISILDNVIPHEPHFFDAPLTKYFLKGSTGSVTLCEAVSKDLLALKADADFTVIQHPLYSHFGQKKERSEAEAKLGLTPGKKNILFFGLIRDYKGLDILLEAFRKLDDSYQLIIAGEPYGSFEKYRKIIESLPGKDRIFMDLKYIKDSEVTDYFSAADVAVLPYRSATQSGISSVSYHFEVPMIVTNVGGLKETIGDRGTGIVANEGTPEAIAEEILKYFADSRIKENCIINIRQEKERLSWHTFARKLTDFIGEL
;
A
#
# COMPACT_ATOMS: atom_id res chain seq x y z
N MET A 1 14.98 19.26 -13.44
CA MET A 1 16.13 18.35 -13.23
C MET A 1 16.07 17.19 -14.22
N LYS A 2 17.22 16.57 -14.50
CA LYS A 2 17.30 15.27 -15.21
C LYS A 2 17.36 14.15 -14.16
N ILE A 3 16.32 13.34 -14.06
CA ILE A 3 16.16 12.31 -13.02
C ILE A 3 16.21 10.92 -13.66
N ALA A 4 17.20 10.11 -13.30
CA ALA A 4 17.23 8.69 -13.64
C ALA A 4 16.56 7.89 -12.52
N ILE A 5 15.68 6.94 -12.86
CA ILE A 5 15.09 6.00 -11.90
C ILE A 5 15.58 4.61 -12.27
N LEU A 6 16.32 3.96 -11.38
CA LEU A 6 16.75 2.58 -11.52
C LEU A 6 15.95 1.69 -10.56
N SER A 7 14.99 0.96 -11.10
CA SER A 7 14.16 0.04 -10.32
C SER A 7 13.45 -0.96 -11.24
N CYS A 8 12.45 -1.71 -10.72
CA CYS A 8 11.63 -2.54 -11.57
C CYS A 8 10.44 -1.74 -12.14
N PHE A 9 10.21 -1.90 -13.44
CA PHE A 9 9.11 -1.35 -14.21
C PHE A 9 8.46 -2.46 -15.03
N TYR A 10 7.42 -2.15 -15.79
CA TYR A 10 6.89 -3.08 -16.78
C TYR A 10 8.01 -3.74 -17.59
N PRO A 11 8.00 -5.06 -17.84
CA PRO A 11 6.90 -6.01 -17.64
C PRO A 11 6.88 -6.72 -16.26
N TYR A 12 7.58 -6.22 -15.25
CA TYR A 12 7.51 -6.78 -13.90
C TYR A 12 6.21 -6.39 -13.22
N ARG A 13 5.60 -7.36 -12.49
CA ARG A 13 4.36 -7.16 -11.74
C ARG A 13 4.61 -6.77 -10.29
N GLY A 14 3.58 -6.26 -9.64
CA GLY A 14 3.52 -6.03 -8.20
C GLY A 14 3.69 -4.59 -7.77
N GLY A 15 3.48 -4.35 -6.48
CA GLY A 15 3.38 -3.00 -5.90
C GLY A 15 4.60 -2.11 -6.12
N ILE A 16 5.82 -2.69 -6.21
CA ILE A 16 7.03 -1.89 -6.45
C ILE A 16 7.04 -1.34 -7.88
N SER A 17 6.70 -2.17 -8.87
CA SER A 17 6.61 -1.73 -10.27
C SER A 17 5.54 -0.65 -10.45
N GLN A 18 4.37 -0.85 -9.84
CA GLN A 18 3.27 0.12 -9.87
C GLN A 18 3.64 1.45 -9.19
N PHE A 19 4.27 1.39 -8.02
CA PHE A 19 4.78 2.59 -7.35
C PHE A 19 5.75 3.37 -8.24
N ASN A 20 6.71 2.66 -8.86
CA ASN A 20 7.71 3.29 -9.72
C ASN A 20 7.08 3.91 -10.96
N ALA A 21 6.05 3.29 -11.52
CA ALA A 21 5.31 3.84 -12.66
C ALA A 21 4.58 5.15 -12.27
N CYS A 22 3.87 5.17 -11.14
CA CYS A 22 3.22 6.37 -10.63
C CYS A 22 4.21 7.49 -10.30
N LEU A 23 5.35 7.14 -9.68
CA LEU A 23 6.41 8.12 -9.38
C LEU A 23 7.04 8.68 -10.66
N TYR A 24 7.30 7.81 -11.65
CA TYR A 24 7.81 8.21 -12.95
C TYR A 24 6.86 9.19 -13.64
N GLU A 25 5.57 8.87 -13.69
CA GLU A 25 4.55 9.71 -14.30
C GLU A 25 4.46 11.08 -13.61
N GLU A 26 4.41 11.11 -12.27
CA GLU A 26 4.31 12.36 -11.52
C GLU A 26 5.55 13.24 -11.70
N LEU A 27 6.75 12.66 -11.56
CA LEU A 27 7.99 13.43 -11.78
C LEU A 27 8.15 13.90 -13.21
N SER A 28 7.61 13.19 -14.20
CA SER A 28 7.68 13.54 -15.62
C SER A 28 6.86 14.78 -15.98
N ARG A 29 5.95 15.23 -15.09
CA ARG A 29 5.18 16.47 -15.30
C ARG A 29 6.05 17.71 -15.25
N GLU A 30 7.10 17.71 -14.43
CA GLU A 30 7.94 18.88 -14.18
C GLU A 30 9.43 18.63 -14.49
N HIS A 31 9.84 17.37 -14.73
CA HIS A 31 11.24 16.99 -14.87
C HIS A 31 11.47 16.10 -16.11
N ILE A 32 12.72 16.04 -16.57
CA ILE A 32 13.13 15.09 -17.61
C ILE A 32 13.49 13.78 -16.92
N VAL A 33 12.62 12.77 -17.02
CA VAL A 33 12.77 11.49 -16.31
C VAL A 33 13.11 10.38 -17.29
N LYS A 34 14.01 9.48 -16.89
CA LYS A 34 14.32 8.25 -17.63
C LYS A 34 14.34 7.05 -16.71
N ALA A 35 13.62 6.01 -17.11
CA ALA A 35 13.56 4.74 -16.39
C ALA A 35 14.65 3.77 -16.89
N PHE A 36 15.37 3.16 -15.96
CA PHE A 36 16.27 2.04 -16.16
C PHE A 36 15.74 0.84 -15.39
N ASN A 37 15.68 -0.31 -16.05
CA ASN A 37 14.97 -1.47 -15.56
C ASN A 37 15.90 -2.68 -15.43
N PHE A 38 15.44 -3.68 -14.70
CA PHE A 38 16.05 -4.99 -14.71
C PHE A 38 15.80 -5.68 -16.07
N SER A 39 16.81 -6.32 -16.62
CA SER A 39 16.67 -7.35 -17.66
C SER A 39 16.37 -8.71 -17.02
N ARG A 40 16.85 -8.92 -15.78
CA ARG A 40 16.50 -10.03 -14.92
C ARG A 40 16.56 -9.59 -13.45
N GLN A 41 15.39 -9.59 -12.80
CA GLN A 41 15.26 -9.18 -11.39
C GLN A 41 15.69 -10.32 -10.45
N TYR A 42 15.12 -11.51 -10.64
CA TYR A 42 15.47 -12.73 -9.92
C TYR A 42 15.74 -13.88 -10.89
N PRO A 43 16.68 -14.80 -10.59
CA PRO A 43 16.65 -16.12 -11.16
C PRO A 43 15.31 -16.80 -10.87
N GLU A 44 14.74 -17.50 -11.85
CA GLU A 44 13.38 -18.10 -11.73
C GLU A 44 13.22 -18.98 -10.48
N PHE A 45 14.25 -19.75 -10.14
CA PHE A 45 14.23 -20.67 -8.98
C PHE A 45 14.25 -19.95 -7.62
N LEU A 46 14.59 -18.66 -7.57
CA LEU A 46 14.57 -17.83 -6.34
C LEU A 46 13.28 -17.03 -6.18
N PHE A 47 12.43 -16.99 -7.19
CA PHE A 47 11.20 -16.24 -7.12
C PHE A 47 10.11 -17.05 -6.37
N PRO A 48 9.53 -16.51 -5.27
CA PRO A 48 8.59 -17.26 -4.44
C PRO A 48 7.19 -17.41 -5.05
N GLY A 49 6.90 -16.76 -6.19
CA GLY A 49 5.60 -16.77 -6.87
C GLY A 49 5.60 -17.58 -8.17
N LYS A 50 4.44 -17.66 -8.83
CA LYS A 50 4.29 -18.36 -10.12
C LYS A 50 5.00 -17.63 -11.26
N THR A 51 4.95 -16.31 -11.29
CA THR A 51 5.61 -15.46 -12.29
C THR A 51 5.92 -14.08 -11.72
N GLN A 52 7.05 -13.51 -12.13
CA GLN A 52 7.44 -12.14 -11.80
C GLN A 52 6.96 -11.12 -12.86
N TYR A 53 6.34 -11.58 -13.92
CA TYR A 53 5.87 -10.76 -15.04
C TYR A 53 4.38 -10.55 -14.99
N VAL A 54 3.92 -9.44 -15.58
CA VAL A 54 2.51 -9.12 -15.75
C VAL A 54 1.82 -10.20 -16.57
N THR A 55 0.58 -10.50 -16.20
CA THR A 55 -0.33 -11.38 -16.92
C THR A 55 -1.42 -10.55 -17.59
N PRO A 56 -2.22 -11.07 -18.53
CA PRO A 56 -3.33 -10.34 -19.14
C PRO A 56 -4.36 -9.79 -18.13
N ASP A 57 -4.39 -10.34 -16.92
CA ASP A 57 -5.32 -9.92 -15.84
C ASP A 57 -4.72 -8.80 -14.94
N ASP A 58 -3.45 -8.45 -15.13
CA ASP A 58 -2.78 -7.42 -14.33
C ASP A 58 -2.94 -6.04 -15.00
N GLU A 59 -3.47 -5.06 -14.28
CA GLU A 59 -3.53 -3.66 -14.71
C GLU A 59 -2.16 -2.97 -14.44
N ALA A 60 -1.18 -3.25 -15.28
CA ALA A 60 0.15 -2.65 -15.15
C ALA A 60 0.31 -1.47 -16.10
N VAL A 61 0.83 -0.35 -15.59
CA VAL A 61 1.14 0.84 -16.41
C VAL A 61 2.45 0.61 -17.15
N PRO A 62 2.45 0.57 -18.49
CA PRO A 62 3.67 0.44 -19.27
C PRO A 62 4.47 1.75 -19.21
N VAL A 63 5.70 1.67 -18.70
CA VAL A 63 6.68 2.75 -18.73
C VAL A 63 7.81 2.37 -19.68
N GLU A 64 8.14 3.27 -20.61
CA GLU A 64 9.30 3.08 -21.47
C GLU A 64 10.58 3.06 -20.62
N SER A 65 11.32 1.95 -20.67
CA SER A 65 12.50 1.76 -19.84
C SER A 65 13.62 1.00 -20.54
N GLU A 66 14.88 1.32 -20.21
CA GLU A 66 16.03 0.52 -20.66
C GLU A 66 16.26 -0.67 -19.73
N SER A 67 15.92 -1.88 -20.17
CA SER A 67 16.13 -3.12 -19.40
C SER A 67 17.58 -3.61 -19.52
N LEU A 68 18.41 -3.25 -18.55
CA LEU A 68 19.85 -3.48 -18.58
C LEU A 68 20.40 -4.31 -17.43
N LEU A 69 19.81 -4.18 -16.22
CA LEU A 69 20.36 -4.74 -15.00
C LEU A 69 19.93 -6.19 -14.81
N ASP A 70 20.89 -7.10 -14.89
CA ASP A 70 20.75 -8.50 -14.51
C ASP A 70 21.44 -8.72 -13.15
N THR A 71 20.66 -9.02 -12.11
CA THR A 71 21.18 -9.16 -10.74
C THR A 71 22.16 -10.30 -10.56
N ALA A 72 22.12 -11.31 -11.41
CA ALA A 72 23.02 -12.47 -11.38
C ALA A 72 24.25 -12.30 -12.30
N ASN A 73 24.36 -11.19 -13.06
CA ASN A 73 25.48 -10.95 -13.97
C ASN A 73 26.21 -9.64 -13.66
N PRO A 74 27.39 -9.69 -13.00
CA PRO A 74 28.16 -8.49 -12.66
C PRO A 74 28.58 -7.61 -13.83
N LEU A 75 28.71 -8.16 -15.05
CA LEU A 75 29.02 -7.37 -16.24
C LEU A 75 27.87 -6.44 -16.60
N SER A 76 26.64 -6.83 -16.27
CA SER A 76 25.46 -5.96 -16.46
C SER A 76 25.48 -4.73 -15.54
N TYR A 77 26.09 -4.82 -14.34
CA TYR A 77 26.24 -3.68 -13.43
C TYR A 77 27.09 -2.58 -14.07
N ILE A 78 28.20 -2.99 -14.74
CA ILE A 78 29.08 -2.06 -15.44
C ILE A 78 28.34 -1.43 -16.63
N LYS A 79 27.60 -2.24 -17.41
CA LYS A 79 26.80 -1.79 -18.55
C LYS A 79 25.75 -0.77 -18.11
N THR A 80 25.00 -1.10 -17.05
CA THR A 80 23.94 -0.21 -16.50
C THR A 80 24.52 1.09 -15.97
N TYR A 81 25.63 1.03 -15.18
CA TYR A 81 26.34 2.22 -14.74
C TYR A 81 26.77 3.11 -15.91
N LYS A 82 27.39 2.53 -16.97
CA LYS A 82 27.83 3.29 -18.15
C LYS A 82 26.66 3.94 -18.89
N ALA A 83 25.53 3.25 -19.00
CA ALA A 83 24.33 3.79 -19.64
C ALA A 83 23.75 4.98 -18.86
N ILE A 84 23.58 4.84 -17.54
CA ILE A 84 23.11 5.93 -16.68
C ILE A 84 24.10 7.10 -16.72
N ARG A 85 25.40 6.83 -16.61
CA ARG A 85 26.44 7.86 -16.67
C ARG A 85 26.47 8.61 -18.01
N LYS A 86 26.26 7.90 -19.13
CA LYS A 86 26.17 8.50 -20.48
C LYS A 86 24.96 9.43 -20.59
N TRP A 87 23.83 9.06 -19.97
CA TRP A 87 22.63 9.90 -19.96
C TRP A 87 22.81 11.16 -19.10
N ASN A 88 23.77 11.13 -18.16
CA ASN A 88 24.20 12.24 -17.32
C ASN A 88 23.07 12.89 -16.52
N PRO A 89 22.47 12.16 -15.54
CA PRO A 89 21.42 12.71 -14.68
C PRO A 89 21.98 13.67 -13.63
N ASP A 90 21.13 14.59 -13.17
CA ASP A 90 21.37 15.40 -11.96
C ASP A 90 21.17 14.54 -10.69
N VAL A 91 20.21 13.60 -10.77
CA VAL A 91 19.81 12.71 -9.68
C VAL A 91 19.57 11.30 -10.19
N LEU A 92 20.06 10.31 -9.43
CA LEU A 92 19.69 8.91 -9.58
C LEU A 92 18.81 8.50 -8.41
N ILE A 93 17.57 8.12 -8.67
CA ILE A 93 16.66 7.52 -7.69
C ILE A 93 16.73 6.00 -7.83
N VAL A 94 16.91 5.30 -6.70
CA VAL A 94 16.98 3.85 -6.64
C VAL A 94 16.04 3.35 -5.56
N ARG A 95 15.20 2.36 -5.85
CA ARG A 95 14.35 1.73 -4.84
C ARG A 95 14.99 0.45 -4.31
N TYR A 96 14.95 0.28 -2.99
CA TYR A 96 15.59 -0.83 -2.29
C TYR A 96 14.61 -1.48 -1.31
N TRP A 97 14.42 -2.81 -1.42
CA TRP A 97 13.43 -3.54 -0.61
C TRP A 97 13.96 -4.84 0.00
N MET A 98 15.14 -5.30 -0.39
CA MET A 98 15.80 -6.47 0.22
C MET A 98 17.29 -6.53 -0.11
N SER A 99 18.03 -7.18 0.77
CA SER A 99 19.50 -7.28 0.72
C SER A 99 20.06 -7.99 -0.53
N TYR A 100 19.27 -8.85 -1.15
CA TYR A 100 19.61 -9.52 -2.42
C TYR A 100 20.05 -8.54 -3.52
N PHE A 101 19.47 -7.35 -3.57
CA PHE A 101 19.81 -6.33 -4.57
C PHE A 101 21.05 -5.51 -4.22
N ALA A 102 21.56 -5.63 -2.99
CA ALA A 102 22.67 -4.81 -2.53
C ALA A 102 23.95 -4.91 -3.38
N PRO A 103 24.38 -6.09 -3.87
CA PRO A 103 25.55 -6.17 -4.72
C PRO A 103 25.43 -5.37 -6.02
N SER A 104 24.31 -5.52 -6.73
CA SER A 104 24.08 -4.86 -8.02
C SER A 104 23.81 -3.37 -7.87
N LEU A 105 22.82 -3.00 -7.05
CA LEU A 105 22.45 -1.61 -6.81
C LEU A 105 23.56 -0.86 -6.10
N GLY A 106 24.19 -1.47 -5.09
CA GLY A 106 25.29 -0.86 -4.35
C GLY A 106 26.53 -0.57 -5.21
N TYR A 107 26.84 -1.43 -6.18
CA TYR A 107 27.90 -1.14 -7.15
C TYR A 107 27.58 0.11 -7.97
N ILE A 108 26.35 0.17 -8.53
CA ILE A 108 25.93 1.28 -9.41
C ILE A 108 25.83 2.60 -8.61
N THR A 109 25.17 2.59 -7.46
CA THR A 109 24.97 3.79 -6.63
C THR A 109 26.29 4.37 -6.16
N ARG A 110 27.24 3.54 -5.68
CA ARG A 110 28.57 3.99 -5.26
C ARG A 110 29.39 4.60 -6.38
N LYS A 111 29.22 4.13 -7.63
CA LYS A 111 29.87 4.74 -8.79
C LYS A 111 29.17 6.04 -9.20
N MET A 112 27.83 6.08 -9.19
CA MET A 112 27.06 7.24 -9.59
C MET A 112 27.16 8.39 -8.58
N LYS A 113 27.28 8.10 -7.27
CA LYS A 113 27.46 9.13 -6.21
C LYS A 113 28.61 10.10 -6.46
N LYS A 114 29.60 9.70 -7.30
CA LYS A 114 30.70 10.57 -7.71
C LYS A 114 30.34 11.57 -8.81
N HIS A 115 29.13 11.47 -9.37
CA HIS A 115 28.71 12.22 -10.55
C HIS A 115 27.37 12.94 -10.39
N CYS A 116 26.49 12.44 -9.54
CA CYS A 116 25.18 13.02 -9.26
C CYS A 116 24.74 12.68 -7.84
N LYS A 117 23.69 13.35 -7.34
CA LYS A 117 23.01 12.94 -6.11
C LYS A 117 22.36 11.56 -6.30
N VAL A 118 22.46 10.70 -5.31
CA VAL A 118 21.85 9.35 -5.31
C VAL A 118 20.87 9.26 -4.17
N ILE A 119 19.59 9.11 -4.49
CA ILE A 119 18.51 8.98 -3.52
C ILE A 119 18.02 7.54 -3.50
N SER A 120 18.00 6.95 -2.30
CA SER A 120 17.47 5.60 -2.09
C SER A 120 16.11 5.65 -1.43
N ILE A 121 15.07 5.16 -2.13
CA ILE A 121 13.75 4.94 -1.52
C ILE A 121 13.76 3.55 -0.89
N LEU A 122 13.56 3.50 0.42
CA LEU A 122 13.74 2.30 1.24
C LEU A 122 12.36 1.76 1.68
N ASP A 123 11.99 0.59 1.16
CA ASP A 123 10.79 -0.14 1.62
C ASP A 123 11.07 -0.89 2.92
N ASN A 124 12.21 -1.60 2.95
CA ASN A 124 12.73 -2.30 4.12
C ASN A 124 14.26 -2.17 4.15
N VAL A 125 14.79 -1.90 5.31
CA VAL A 125 16.25 -1.86 5.57
C VAL A 125 16.72 -3.15 6.19
N ILE A 126 15.92 -3.69 7.11
CA ILE A 126 16.11 -4.99 7.75
C ILE A 126 14.91 -5.88 7.35
N PRO A 127 15.12 -7.07 6.78
CA PRO A 127 14.05 -8.01 6.48
C PRO A 127 13.30 -8.45 7.75
N HIS A 128 12.01 -8.83 7.61
CA HIS A 128 11.22 -9.39 8.72
C HIS A 128 11.81 -10.69 9.28
N GLU A 129 12.47 -11.47 8.44
CA GLU A 129 13.22 -12.67 8.81
C GLU A 129 14.71 -12.43 8.46
N PRO A 130 15.48 -11.82 9.36
CA PRO A 130 16.83 -11.39 9.06
C PRO A 130 17.83 -12.57 9.04
N HIS A 131 18.73 -12.55 8.06
CA HIS A 131 19.88 -13.44 7.97
C HIS A 131 21.17 -12.69 8.33
N PHE A 132 22.21 -13.40 8.72
CA PHE A 132 23.49 -12.81 9.14
C PHE A 132 24.16 -11.92 8.08
N PHE A 133 23.86 -12.13 6.80
CA PHE A 133 24.43 -11.37 5.67
C PHE A 133 23.62 -10.11 5.31
N ASP A 134 22.39 -9.95 5.78
CA ASP A 134 21.50 -8.86 5.36
C ASP A 134 22.04 -7.49 5.79
N ALA A 135 22.44 -7.34 7.04
CA ALA A 135 22.96 -6.07 7.55
C ALA A 135 24.28 -5.63 6.85
N PRO A 136 25.28 -6.49 6.65
CA PRO A 136 26.47 -6.14 5.88
C PRO A 136 26.17 -5.73 4.44
N LEU A 137 25.29 -6.44 3.75
CA LEU A 137 24.89 -6.14 2.37
C LEU A 137 24.14 -4.80 2.29
N THR A 138 23.19 -4.57 3.18
CA THR A 138 22.44 -3.30 3.23
C THR A 138 23.38 -2.13 3.56
N LYS A 139 24.33 -2.28 4.51
CA LYS A 139 25.35 -1.27 4.77
C LYS A 139 26.21 -0.97 3.54
N TYR A 140 26.56 -2.00 2.76
CA TYR A 140 27.30 -1.82 1.51
C TYR A 140 26.50 -0.97 0.51
N PHE A 141 25.19 -1.22 0.35
CA PHE A 141 24.31 -0.44 -0.51
C PHE A 141 24.18 1.00 -0.03
N LEU A 142 23.90 1.22 1.27
CA LEU A 142 23.68 2.54 1.86
C LEU A 142 24.87 3.50 1.74
N LYS A 143 26.11 2.97 1.60
CA LYS A 143 27.32 3.79 1.31
C LYS A 143 27.22 4.50 -0.05
N GLY A 144 26.41 4.00 -0.96
CA GLY A 144 26.16 4.59 -2.28
C GLY A 144 25.12 5.71 -2.27
N SER A 145 24.33 5.85 -1.20
CA SER A 145 23.27 6.87 -1.11
C SER A 145 23.84 8.21 -0.67
N THR A 146 23.40 9.29 -1.31
CA THR A 146 23.59 10.67 -0.83
C THR A 146 22.54 10.98 0.24
N GLY A 147 21.27 10.67 -0.06
CA GLY A 147 20.15 10.75 0.86
C GLY A 147 19.24 9.54 0.74
N SER A 148 18.39 9.34 1.73
CA SER A 148 17.43 8.23 1.78
C SER A 148 16.02 8.73 2.07
N VAL A 149 15.03 8.11 1.43
CA VAL A 149 13.61 8.30 1.75
C VAL A 149 13.10 7.02 2.36
N THR A 150 12.55 7.10 3.55
CA THR A 150 11.84 5.98 4.20
C THR A 150 10.34 6.19 4.13
N LEU A 151 9.57 5.11 4.02
CA LEU A 151 8.12 5.20 3.85
C LEU A 151 7.36 5.20 5.19
N CYS A 152 8.05 4.94 6.29
CA CYS A 152 7.51 5.02 7.66
C CYS A 152 8.64 5.14 8.69
N GLU A 153 8.27 5.54 9.92
CA GLU A 153 9.20 5.73 11.04
C GLU A 153 9.93 4.45 11.46
N ALA A 154 9.31 3.29 11.32
CA ALA A 154 9.96 2.02 11.64
C ALA A 154 11.18 1.76 10.76
N VAL A 155 11.05 2.02 9.44
CA VAL A 155 12.16 1.88 8.49
C VAL A 155 13.25 2.93 8.76
N SER A 156 12.90 4.12 9.25
CA SER A 156 13.88 5.15 9.65
C SER A 156 14.74 4.70 10.83
N LYS A 157 14.11 4.07 11.82
CA LYS A 157 14.84 3.51 12.98
C LYS A 157 15.82 2.43 12.55
N ASP A 158 15.41 1.55 11.65
CA ASP A 158 16.28 0.52 11.09
C ASP A 158 17.42 1.12 10.27
N LEU A 159 17.15 2.17 9.50
CA LEU A 159 18.18 2.90 8.75
C LEU A 159 19.24 3.48 9.70
N LEU A 160 18.81 4.18 10.74
CA LEU A 160 19.71 4.80 11.72
C LEU A 160 20.52 3.75 12.51
N ALA A 161 19.95 2.57 12.76
CA ALA A 161 20.68 1.46 13.39
C ALA A 161 21.82 0.91 12.50
N LEU A 162 21.69 0.99 11.17
CA LEU A 162 22.72 0.56 10.23
C LEU A 162 23.66 1.68 9.80
N LYS A 163 23.18 2.93 9.75
CA LYS A 163 23.91 4.12 9.32
C LYS A 163 23.43 5.34 10.14
N ALA A 164 24.05 5.58 11.29
CA ALA A 164 23.66 6.62 12.24
C ALA A 164 23.78 8.06 11.68
N ASP A 165 24.65 8.26 10.69
CA ASP A 165 24.90 9.52 9.97
C ASP A 165 24.13 9.61 8.64
N ALA A 166 23.02 8.91 8.49
CA ALA A 166 22.24 8.94 7.26
C ALA A 166 21.47 10.28 7.14
N ASP A 167 21.65 10.97 6.02
CA ASP A 167 20.73 12.00 5.59
C ASP A 167 19.45 11.34 5.08
N PHE A 168 18.31 11.62 5.71
CA PHE A 168 17.06 11.01 5.33
C PHE A 168 15.84 11.88 5.62
N THR A 169 14.76 11.55 4.94
CA THR A 169 13.41 12.08 5.23
C THR A 169 12.38 10.96 5.23
N VAL A 170 11.30 11.16 5.98
CA VAL A 170 10.15 10.25 6.00
C VAL A 170 9.07 10.81 5.08
N ILE A 171 8.80 10.12 3.98
CA ILE A 171 7.70 10.45 3.09
C ILE A 171 6.80 9.24 3.00
N GLN A 172 5.61 9.32 3.61
CA GLN A 172 4.69 8.19 3.67
C GLN A 172 4.27 7.74 2.27
N HIS A 173 4.03 6.43 2.13
CA HIS A 173 3.61 5.81 0.87
C HIS A 173 2.34 6.50 0.34
N PRO A 174 2.34 6.96 -0.92
CA PRO A 174 1.16 7.57 -1.53
C PRO A 174 0.01 6.57 -1.67
N LEU A 175 -1.19 7.10 -1.75
CA LEU A 175 -2.38 6.29 -2.02
C LEU A 175 -2.39 5.82 -3.48
N TYR A 176 -2.81 4.58 -3.69
CA TYR A 176 -3.11 4.10 -5.04
C TYR A 176 -4.43 4.69 -5.54
N SER A 177 -4.48 5.10 -6.80
CA SER A 177 -5.65 5.73 -7.43
C SER A 177 -6.22 4.92 -8.61
N HIS A 178 -5.74 3.69 -8.81
CA HIS A 178 -6.10 2.85 -9.98
C HIS A 178 -7.48 2.18 -9.87
N PHE A 179 -8.16 2.25 -8.72
CA PHE A 179 -9.46 1.58 -8.51
C PHE A 179 -10.65 2.22 -9.26
N GLY A 180 -10.42 3.25 -10.08
CA GLY A 180 -11.48 3.98 -10.77
C GLY A 180 -12.17 5.03 -9.88
N GLN A 181 -13.20 5.66 -10.44
CA GLN A 181 -13.94 6.70 -9.73
C GLN A 181 -15.09 6.11 -8.91
N LYS A 182 -15.42 6.78 -7.80
CA LYS A 182 -16.62 6.47 -7.00
C LYS A 182 -17.86 6.58 -7.87
N LYS A 183 -18.71 5.55 -7.82
CA LYS A 183 -20.00 5.49 -8.53
C LYS A 183 -21.13 6.09 -7.67
N GLU A 184 -22.28 6.31 -8.30
CA GLU A 184 -23.50 6.57 -7.56
C GLU A 184 -23.87 5.38 -6.69
N ARG A 185 -24.24 5.66 -5.43
CA ARG A 185 -24.57 4.62 -4.44
C ARG A 185 -25.65 3.66 -4.92
N SER A 186 -26.73 4.21 -5.52
CA SER A 186 -27.87 3.43 -6.01
C SER A 186 -27.47 2.45 -7.12
N GLU A 187 -26.54 2.83 -8.00
CA GLU A 187 -25.98 1.96 -9.04
C GLU A 187 -25.20 0.82 -8.42
N ALA A 188 -24.33 1.13 -7.46
CA ALA A 188 -23.50 0.15 -6.77
C ALA A 188 -24.37 -0.83 -5.93
N GLU A 189 -25.37 -0.31 -5.20
CA GLU A 189 -26.35 -1.13 -4.45
C GLU A 189 -27.09 -2.10 -5.36
N ALA A 190 -27.61 -1.60 -6.50
CA ALA A 190 -28.34 -2.42 -7.46
C ALA A 190 -27.46 -3.53 -8.05
N LYS A 191 -26.20 -3.21 -8.39
CA LYS A 191 -25.25 -4.19 -8.93
C LYS A 191 -24.89 -5.29 -7.93
N LEU A 192 -24.78 -4.93 -6.65
CA LEU A 192 -24.47 -5.89 -5.57
C LEU A 192 -25.73 -6.61 -5.04
N GLY A 193 -26.93 -6.25 -5.50
CA GLY A 193 -28.20 -6.81 -5.01
C GLY A 193 -28.53 -6.42 -3.58
N LEU A 194 -28.05 -5.24 -3.13
CA LEU A 194 -28.31 -4.73 -1.79
C LEU A 194 -29.70 -4.12 -1.68
N THR A 195 -30.25 -4.11 -0.47
CA THR A 195 -31.54 -3.45 -0.19
C THR A 195 -31.32 -1.95 -0.09
N PRO A 196 -31.99 -1.13 -0.95
CA PRO A 196 -31.87 0.32 -0.91
C PRO A 196 -32.31 0.91 0.44
N GLY A 197 -31.67 2.03 0.85
CA GLY A 197 -32.03 2.76 2.07
C GLY A 197 -31.53 2.14 3.38
N LYS A 198 -30.82 1.04 3.34
CA LYS A 198 -30.15 0.45 4.51
C LYS A 198 -28.80 1.11 4.77
N LYS A 199 -28.29 0.93 5.99
CA LYS A 199 -26.94 1.35 6.40
C LYS A 199 -25.97 0.24 6.04
N ASN A 200 -25.04 0.52 5.11
CA ASN A 200 -24.14 -0.48 4.51
C ASN A 200 -22.81 -0.54 5.26
N ILE A 201 -22.57 -1.63 5.95
CA ILE A 201 -21.30 -1.95 6.62
C ILE A 201 -20.49 -2.84 5.71
N LEU A 202 -19.23 -2.49 5.45
CA LEU A 202 -18.33 -3.25 4.57
C LEU A 202 -17.20 -3.91 5.37
N PHE A 203 -17.05 -5.22 5.20
CA PHE A 203 -15.83 -5.97 5.49
C PHE A 203 -15.16 -6.36 4.17
N PHE A 204 -13.91 -5.95 3.94
CA PHE A 204 -13.25 -6.12 2.65
C PHE A 204 -11.86 -6.74 2.74
N GLY A 205 -11.50 -7.53 1.71
CA GLY A 205 -10.17 -8.12 1.48
C GLY A 205 -10.04 -9.53 2.00
N LEU A 206 -8.83 -10.13 1.89
CA LEU A 206 -8.59 -11.52 2.28
C LEU A 206 -9.15 -11.83 3.67
N ILE A 207 -9.96 -12.88 3.79
CA ILE A 207 -10.59 -13.28 5.04
C ILE A 207 -9.62 -14.20 5.79
N ARG A 208 -9.03 -13.66 6.87
CA ARG A 208 -8.09 -14.35 7.77
C ARG A 208 -8.50 -14.17 9.22
N ASP A 209 -8.13 -15.08 10.09
CA ASP A 209 -8.49 -15.07 11.51
C ASP A 209 -8.11 -13.78 12.23
N TYR A 210 -6.93 -13.24 11.96
CA TYR A 210 -6.47 -12.00 12.57
C TYR A 210 -7.29 -10.77 12.17
N LYS A 211 -8.06 -10.85 11.06
CA LYS A 211 -8.93 -9.75 10.60
C LYS A 211 -10.27 -9.68 11.33
N GLY A 212 -10.59 -10.66 12.16
CA GLY A 212 -11.69 -10.57 13.12
C GLY A 212 -13.09 -10.54 12.50
N LEU A 213 -13.34 -11.20 11.34
CA LEU A 213 -14.69 -11.26 10.76
C LEU A 213 -15.71 -11.81 11.73
N ASP A 214 -15.34 -12.78 12.58
CA ASP A 214 -16.19 -13.33 13.62
C ASP A 214 -16.59 -12.27 14.67
N ILE A 215 -15.70 -11.34 15.03
CA ILE A 215 -16.01 -10.21 15.90
C ILE A 215 -17.10 -9.33 15.28
N LEU A 216 -16.95 -9.02 13.97
CA LEU A 216 -17.95 -8.21 13.26
C LEU A 216 -19.29 -8.93 13.12
N LEU A 217 -19.30 -10.24 12.87
CA LEU A 217 -20.53 -11.02 12.77
C LEU A 217 -21.29 -11.03 14.11
N GLU A 218 -20.60 -11.20 15.24
CA GLU A 218 -21.23 -11.12 16.55
C GLU A 218 -21.64 -9.68 16.93
N ALA A 219 -20.91 -8.66 16.49
CA ALA A 219 -21.33 -7.26 16.59
C ALA A 219 -22.61 -7.00 15.77
N PHE A 220 -22.69 -7.54 14.55
CA PHE A 220 -23.85 -7.40 13.65
C PHE A 220 -25.12 -8.03 14.24
N ARG A 221 -25.00 -9.07 15.08
CA ARG A 221 -26.11 -9.67 15.85
C ARG A 221 -26.89 -8.64 16.69
N LYS A 222 -26.20 -7.56 17.13
CA LYS A 222 -26.75 -6.51 18.00
C LYS A 222 -27.41 -5.36 17.22
N LEU A 223 -27.32 -5.37 15.89
CA LEU A 223 -27.84 -4.31 15.02
C LEU A 223 -29.23 -4.66 14.48
N ASP A 224 -30.08 -3.66 14.43
CA ASP A 224 -31.46 -3.79 13.93
C ASP A 224 -31.55 -3.93 12.40
N ASP A 225 -32.78 -4.01 11.88
CA ASP A 225 -33.04 -4.25 10.47
C ASP A 225 -32.69 -3.07 9.55
N SER A 226 -32.30 -1.91 10.08
CA SER A 226 -31.83 -0.79 9.27
C SER A 226 -30.40 -0.98 8.73
N TYR A 227 -29.67 -1.99 9.22
CA TYR A 227 -28.30 -2.29 8.81
C TYR A 227 -28.24 -3.50 7.89
N GLN A 228 -27.28 -3.49 6.95
CA GLN A 228 -26.86 -4.66 6.18
C GLN A 228 -25.34 -4.75 6.14
N LEU A 229 -24.83 -5.97 6.04
CA LEU A 229 -23.39 -6.29 6.06
C LEU A 229 -22.97 -6.83 4.69
N ILE A 230 -21.91 -6.25 4.14
CA ILE A 230 -21.25 -6.70 2.91
C ILE A 230 -19.94 -7.35 3.31
N ILE A 231 -19.76 -8.62 2.96
CA ILE A 231 -18.50 -9.37 3.14
C ILE A 231 -17.94 -9.66 1.76
N ALA A 232 -16.86 -8.99 1.39
CA ALA A 232 -16.24 -9.13 0.09
C ALA A 232 -14.75 -9.50 0.22
N GLY A 233 -14.39 -10.67 -0.30
CA GLY A 233 -13.01 -11.12 -0.31
C GLY A 233 -12.83 -12.63 -0.26
N GLU A 234 -11.64 -13.08 -0.64
CA GLU A 234 -11.28 -14.49 -0.71
C GLU A 234 -10.95 -15.05 0.69
N PRO A 235 -11.58 -16.17 1.10
CA PRO A 235 -11.21 -16.85 2.32
C PRO A 235 -9.82 -17.51 2.20
N TYR A 236 -8.95 -17.24 3.17
CA TYR A 236 -7.69 -17.96 3.30
C TYR A 236 -7.88 -19.17 4.23
N GLY A 237 -8.13 -20.32 3.61
CA GLY A 237 -8.51 -21.54 4.31
C GLY A 237 -10.03 -21.75 4.38
N SER A 238 -10.52 -22.42 5.43
CA SER A 238 -11.93 -22.75 5.56
C SER A 238 -12.78 -21.56 6.03
N PHE A 239 -13.89 -21.31 5.34
CA PHE A 239 -14.90 -20.31 5.73
C PHE A 239 -15.95 -20.88 6.71
N GLU A 240 -15.88 -22.16 7.04
CA GLU A 240 -16.93 -22.90 7.75
C GLU A 240 -17.27 -22.33 9.13
N LYS A 241 -16.26 -21.85 9.89
CA LYS A 241 -16.50 -21.22 11.19
C LYS A 241 -17.38 -19.98 11.08
N TYR A 242 -17.17 -19.15 10.06
CA TYR A 242 -17.97 -17.94 9.80
C TYR A 242 -19.37 -18.29 9.32
N ARG A 243 -19.49 -19.30 8.47
CA ARG A 243 -20.79 -19.81 7.98
C ARG A 243 -21.68 -20.23 9.15
N LYS A 244 -21.15 -20.97 10.11
CA LYS A 244 -21.91 -21.39 11.31
C LYS A 244 -22.40 -20.19 12.12
N ILE A 245 -21.59 -19.15 12.28
CA ILE A 245 -22.00 -17.92 12.96
C ILE A 245 -23.14 -17.28 12.17
N ILE A 246 -22.97 -17.06 10.85
CA ILE A 246 -23.96 -16.42 9.98
C ILE A 246 -25.30 -17.17 10.03
N GLU A 247 -25.30 -18.50 9.94
CA GLU A 247 -26.52 -19.30 10.00
C GLU A 247 -27.26 -19.17 11.35
N SER A 248 -26.55 -18.85 12.42
CA SER A 248 -27.14 -18.62 13.75
C SER A 248 -27.66 -17.20 13.97
N LEU A 249 -27.37 -16.26 13.01
CA LEU A 249 -27.78 -14.85 13.16
C LEU A 249 -29.24 -14.64 12.81
N PRO A 250 -30.00 -13.86 13.63
CA PRO A 250 -31.39 -13.49 13.33
C PRO A 250 -31.54 -12.71 12.02
N GLY A 251 -30.49 -11.95 11.62
CA GLY A 251 -30.48 -11.10 10.43
C GLY A 251 -29.62 -11.62 9.31
N LYS A 252 -29.46 -12.92 9.15
CA LYS A 252 -28.59 -13.54 8.11
C LYS A 252 -28.94 -13.12 6.68
N ASP A 253 -30.20 -12.87 6.39
CA ASP A 253 -30.72 -12.38 5.09
C ASP A 253 -30.30 -10.94 4.78
N ARG A 254 -29.70 -10.23 5.73
CA ARG A 254 -29.12 -8.88 5.55
C ARG A 254 -27.59 -8.95 5.37
N ILE A 255 -27.02 -10.15 5.20
CA ILE A 255 -25.59 -10.38 4.98
C ILE A 255 -25.36 -10.79 3.54
N PHE A 256 -24.68 -9.94 2.79
CA PHE A 256 -24.30 -10.17 1.41
C PHE A 256 -22.85 -10.63 1.36
N MET A 257 -22.59 -11.75 0.68
CA MET A 257 -21.27 -12.35 0.63
C MET A 257 -20.80 -12.54 -0.80
N ASP A 258 -19.59 -12.05 -1.09
CA ASP A 258 -18.87 -12.34 -2.30
C ASP A 258 -17.49 -12.93 -1.93
N LEU A 259 -17.46 -14.26 -1.81
CA LEU A 259 -16.32 -15.02 -1.28
C LEU A 259 -15.36 -15.43 -2.39
N LYS A 260 -14.76 -14.44 -3.04
CA LYS A 260 -13.78 -14.60 -4.13
C LYS A 260 -12.67 -13.55 -4.02
N TYR A 261 -11.62 -13.70 -4.81
CA TYR A 261 -10.71 -12.60 -5.06
C TYR A 261 -11.46 -11.47 -5.79
N ILE A 262 -11.52 -10.29 -5.18
CA ILE A 262 -12.15 -9.11 -5.79
C ILE A 262 -11.13 -8.42 -6.68
N LYS A 263 -11.43 -8.31 -7.97
CA LYS A 263 -10.58 -7.62 -8.94
C LYS A 263 -10.64 -6.11 -8.72
N ASP A 264 -9.55 -5.39 -9.06
CA ASP A 264 -9.46 -3.93 -8.89
C ASP A 264 -10.62 -3.19 -9.56
N SER A 265 -11.08 -3.66 -10.72
CA SER A 265 -12.26 -3.13 -11.44
C SER A 265 -13.60 -3.32 -10.70
N GLU A 266 -13.68 -4.27 -9.77
CA GLU A 266 -14.89 -4.54 -8.98
C GLU A 266 -14.90 -3.77 -7.65
N VAL A 267 -13.71 -3.37 -7.14
CA VAL A 267 -13.55 -2.68 -5.84
C VAL A 267 -14.45 -1.46 -5.72
N THR A 268 -14.58 -0.72 -6.82
CA THR A 268 -15.44 0.47 -6.90
C THR A 268 -16.88 0.21 -6.46
N ASP A 269 -17.47 -0.93 -6.81
CA ASP A 269 -18.87 -1.22 -6.49
C ASP A 269 -19.07 -1.39 -4.97
N TYR A 270 -18.16 -2.11 -4.30
CA TYR A 270 -18.26 -2.33 -2.84
C TYR A 270 -18.07 -1.06 -2.04
N PHE A 271 -17.04 -0.27 -2.37
CA PHE A 271 -16.76 0.97 -1.64
C PHE A 271 -17.73 2.10 -1.98
N SER A 272 -18.29 2.12 -3.20
CA SER A 272 -19.34 3.10 -3.55
C SER A 272 -20.67 2.82 -2.83
N ALA A 273 -20.98 1.57 -2.57
CA ALA A 273 -22.16 1.18 -1.80
C ALA A 273 -21.99 1.36 -0.28
N ALA A 274 -20.76 1.35 0.24
CA ALA A 274 -20.46 1.34 1.67
C ALA A 274 -20.70 2.71 2.33
N ASP A 275 -21.29 2.71 3.53
CA ASP A 275 -21.30 3.87 4.43
C ASP A 275 -20.08 3.92 5.34
N VAL A 276 -19.58 2.74 5.73
CA VAL A 276 -18.43 2.57 6.63
C VAL A 276 -17.75 1.23 6.35
N ALA A 277 -16.41 1.21 6.40
CA ALA A 277 -15.64 -0.03 6.39
C ALA A 277 -15.26 -0.39 7.84
N VAL A 278 -15.40 -1.67 8.21
CA VAL A 278 -15.07 -2.13 9.57
C VAL A 278 -13.89 -3.08 9.53
N LEU A 279 -12.82 -2.74 10.25
CA LEU A 279 -11.57 -3.48 10.34
C LEU A 279 -11.36 -3.97 11.79
N PRO A 280 -12.05 -5.01 12.24
CA PRO A 280 -12.04 -5.45 13.63
C PRO A 280 -10.83 -6.37 13.92
N TYR A 281 -9.64 -5.91 13.50
CA TYR A 281 -8.43 -6.72 13.50
C TYR A 281 -7.97 -7.08 14.92
N ARG A 282 -7.45 -8.28 15.09
CA ARG A 282 -6.78 -8.73 16.31
C ARG A 282 -5.32 -8.32 16.37
N SER A 283 -4.71 -8.20 15.20
CA SER A 283 -3.34 -7.71 15.06
C SER A 283 -3.16 -7.08 13.67
N ALA A 284 -2.38 -6.01 13.59
CA ALA A 284 -2.00 -5.39 12.33
C ALA A 284 -0.74 -4.57 12.52
N THR A 285 0.08 -4.48 11.49
CA THR A 285 1.12 -3.42 11.37
C THR A 285 0.54 -2.21 10.63
N GLN A 286 -0.03 -2.46 9.46
CA GLN A 286 -0.77 -1.50 8.62
C GLN A 286 -1.89 -2.24 7.88
N SER A 287 -2.82 -1.51 7.26
CA SER A 287 -3.86 -2.09 6.43
C SER A 287 -3.92 -1.45 5.06
N GLY A 288 -3.71 -2.23 4.00
CA GLY A 288 -3.93 -1.76 2.63
C GLY A 288 -5.37 -1.31 2.36
N ILE A 289 -6.33 -1.80 3.15
CA ILE A 289 -7.75 -1.41 3.03
C ILE A 289 -7.96 0.05 3.41
N SER A 290 -7.12 0.62 4.30
CA SER A 290 -7.20 2.04 4.63
C SER A 290 -6.95 2.94 3.42
N SER A 291 -5.99 2.58 2.56
CA SER A 291 -5.71 3.31 1.32
C SER A 291 -6.89 3.26 0.35
N VAL A 292 -7.54 2.10 0.23
CA VAL A 292 -8.74 1.94 -0.61
C VAL A 292 -9.92 2.73 -0.04
N SER A 293 -10.14 2.66 1.29
CA SER A 293 -11.18 3.45 1.97
C SER A 293 -10.98 4.95 1.76
N TYR A 294 -9.75 5.44 1.85
CA TYR A 294 -9.44 6.84 1.57
C TYR A 294 -9.72 7.22 0.11
N HIS A 295 -9.34 6.36 -0.84
CA HIS A 295 -9.61 6.62 -2.26
C HIS A 295 -11.09 6.89 -2.51
N PHE A 296 -11.98 6.07 -1.94
CA PHE A 296 -13.44 6.18 -2.09
C PHE A 296 -14.12 7.09 -1.05
N GLU A 297 -13.37 7.73 -0.17
CA GLU A 297 -13.90 8.59 0.91
C GLU A 297 -14.90 7.83 1.81
N VAL A 298 -14.54 6.60 2.18
CA VAL A 298 -15.32 5.77 3.10
C VAL A 298 -14.67 5.79 4.49
N PRO A 299 -15.33 6.32 5.53
CA PRO A 299 -14.84 6.26 6.90
C PRO A 299 -14.66 4.84 7.40
N MET A 300 -13.82 4.67 8.42
CA MET A 300 -13.52 3.36 8.96
C MET A 300 -13.86 3.27 10.46
N ILE A 301 -14.25 2.06 10.90
CA ILE A 301 -14.28 1.69 12.32
C ILE A 301 -13.23 0.60 12.50
N VAL A 302 -12.27 0.82 13.39
CA VAL A 302 -11.11 -0.06 13.55
C VAL A 302 -10.89 -0.39 15.02
N THR A 303 -10.22 -1.52 15.30
CA THR A 303 -9.72 -1.84 16.63
C THR A 303 -8.40 -1.11 16.91
N ASN A 304 -8.08 -0.91 18.19
CA ASN A 304 -6.85 -0.29 18.66
C ASN A 304 -5.66 -1.28 18.61
N VAL A 305 -5.26 -1.68 17.39
CA VAL A 305 -4.14 -2.61 17.18
C VAL A 305 -3.14 -2.06 16.16
N GLY A 306 -1.86 -2.28 16.41
CA GLY A 306 -0.77 -1.85 15.55
C GLY A 306 -0.83 -0.35 15.22
N GLY A 307 -0.62 0.00 13.96
CA GLY A 307 -0.65 1.37 13.47
C GLY A 307 -2.05 1.92 13.13
N LEU A 308 -3.14 1.18 13.37
CA LEU A 308 -4.49 1.61 12.98
C LEU A 308 -4.98 2.82 13.77
N LYS A 309 -4.65 2.90 15.08
CA LYS A 309 -4.98 4.08 15.87
C LYS A 309 -4.29 5.33 15.30
N GLU A 310 -2.98 5.24 15.06
CA GLU A 310 -2.18 6.36 14.54
C GLU A 310 -2.64 6.82 13.15
N THR A 311 -2.92 5.86 12.26
CA THR A 311 -3.24 6.15 10.86
C THR A 311 -4.70 6.53 10.62
N ILE A 312 -5.62 6.13 11.50
CA ILE A 312 -7.07 6.34 11.34
C ILE A 312 -7.63 7.18 12.47
N GLY A 313 -7.42 6.78 13.73
CA GLY A 313 -7.97 7.48 14.89
C GLY A 313 -7.37 8.86 15.10
N ASP A 314 -6.06 8.95 15.20
CA ASP A 314 -5.35 10.21 15.46
C ASP A 314 -5.45 11.18 14.25
N ARG A 315 -5.79 10.64 13.07
CA ARG A 315 -6.09 11.44 11.85
C ARG A 315 -7.56 11.83 11.76
N GLY A 316 -8.43 11.29 12.62
CA GLY A 316 -9.86 11.57 12.59
C GLY A 316 -10.58 11.10 11.32
N THR A 317 -9.99 10.12 10.60
CA THR A 317 -10.56 9.56 9.36
C THR A 317 -11.51 8.40 9.62
N GLY A 318 -11.65 8.02 10.88
CA GLY A 318 -12.51 6.94 11.36
C GLY A 318 -12.57 6.92 12.88
N ILE A 319 -13.21 5.89 13.42
CA ILE A 319 -13.39 5.66 14.84
C ILE A 319 -12.55 4.47 15.28
N VAL A 320 -11.94 4.56 16.46
CA VAL A 320 -11.18 3.47 17.07
C VAL A 320 -11.97 2.89 18.22
N ALA A 321 -12.37 1.62 18.11
CA ALA A 321 -12.94 0.88 19.21
C ALA A 321 -11.85 0.58 20.26
N ASN A 322 -12.13 0.89 21.51
CA ASN A 322 -11.15 0.74 22.59
C ASN A 322 -10.75 -0.72 22.82
N GLU A 323 -11.68 -1.64 22.54
CA GLU A 323 -11.49 -3.09 22.68
C GLU A 323 -11.85 -3.81 21.39
N GLY A 324 -11.19 -4.94 21.14
CA GLY A 324 -11.48 -5.83 20.01
C GLY A 324 -12.62 -6.81 20.31
N THR A 325 -13.71 -6.33 20.94
CA THR A 325 -14.87 -7.14 21.31
C THR A 325 -16.07 -6.84 20.39
N PRO A 326 -17.00 -7.80 20.21
CA PRO A 326 -18.23 -7.56 19.47
C PRO A 326 -19.05 -6.38 20.02
N GLU A 327 -19.07 -6.22 21.34
CA GLU A 327 -19.76 -5.15 22.04
C GLU A 327 -19.22 -3.77 21.67
N ALA A 328 -17.91 -3.60 21.76
CA ALA A 328 -17.25 -2.34 21.43
C ALA A 328 -17.39 -1.98 19.95
N ILE A 329 -17.30 -2.96 19.04
CA ILE A 329 -17.51 -2.73 17.60
C ILE A 329 -18.97 -2.33 17.32
N ALA A 330 -19.96 -3.00 17.93
CA ALA A 330 -21.38 -2.66 17.77
C ALA A 330 -21.68 -1.25 18.30
N GLU A 331 -21.13 -0.89 19.47
CA GLU A 331 -21.29 0.45 20.06
C GLU A 331 -20.76 1.56 19.11
N GLU A 332 -19.56 1.39 18.57
CA GLU A 332 -18.98 2.38 17.66
C GLU A 332 -19.72 2.45 16.32
N ILE A 333 -20.29 1.33 15.82
CA ILE A 333 -21.17 1.35 14.64
C ILE A 333 -22.44 2.16 14.96
N LEU A 334 -23.10 1.91 16.08
CA LEU A 334 -24.32 2.63 16.47
C LEU A 334 -24.04 4.13 16.64
N LYS A 335 -22.96 4.49 17.32
CA LYS A 335 -22.52 5.87 17.52
C LYS A 335 -22.21 6.58 16.19
N TYR A 336 -21.50 5.92 15.26
CA TYR A 336 -21.21 6.46 13.94
C TYR A 336 -22.48 6.84 13.16
N PHE A 337 -23.49 5.99 13.21
CA PHE A 337 -24.74 6.23 12.49
C PHE A 337 -25.76 7.11 13.25
N ALA A 338 -25.57 7.33 14.55
CA ALA A 338 -26.44 8.20 15.35
C ALA A 338 -26.19 9.69 15.13
N ASP A 339 -24.93 10.06 14.75
CA ASP A 339 -24.55 11.47 14.54
C ASP A 339 -23.89 11.64 13.16
N SER A 340 -24.61 12.23 12.20
CA SER A 340 -24.14 12.49 10.84
C SER A 340 -22.85 13.32 10.81
N ARG A 341 -22.62 14.18 11.81
CA ARG A 341 -21.42 15.01 11.92
C ARG A 341 -20.14 14.17 12.04
N ILE A 342 -20.23 12.98 12.64
CA ILE A 342 -19.07 12.06 12.71
C ILE A 342 -18.66 11.65 11.31
N LYS A 343 -19.63 11.21 10.48
CA LYS A 343 -19.36 10.83 9.09
C LYS A 343 -18.79 12.00 8.28
N GLU A 344 -19.39 13.17 8.39
CA GLU A 344 -18.98 14.38 7.68
C GLU A 344 -17.55 14.78 8.04
N ASN A 345 -17.21 14.81 9.34
CA ASN A 345 -15.88 15.12 9.83
C ASN A 345 -14.84 14.09 9.35
N CYS A 346 -15.17 12.80 9.39
CA CYS A 346 -14.29 11.77 8.87
C CYS A 346 -14.01 11.97 7.38
N ILE A 347 -15.02 12.30 6.57
CA ILE A 347 -14.85 12.53 5.13
C ILE A 347 -13.98 13.77 4.87
N ILE A 348 -14.16 14.86 5.62
CA ILE A 348 -13.31 16.05 5.52
C ILE A 348 -11.85 15.68 5.80
N ASN A 349 -11.63 14.96 6.88
CA ASN A 349 -10.27 14.54 7.25
C ASN A 349 -9.68 13.54 6.24
N ILE A 350 -10.48 12.63 5.68
CA ILE A 350 -10.03 11.73 4.60
C ILE A 350 -9.56 12.54 3.38
N ARG A 351 -10.28 13.58 3.00
CA ARG A 351 -9.88 14.45 1.87
C ARG A 351 -8.54 15.14 2.14
N GLN A 352 -8.32 15.61 3.36
CA GLN A 352 -7.03 16.19 3.76
C GLN A 352 -5.90 15.13 3.72
N GLU A 353 -6.16 13.91 4.20
CA GLU A 353 -5.21 12.81 4.14
C GLU A 353 -4.92 12.34 2.71
N LYS A 354 -5.93 12.34 1.82
CA LYS A 354 -5.73 12.06 0.39
C LYS A 354 -4.74 13.04 -0.24
N GLU A 355 -4.89 14.34 0.04
CA GLU A 355 -3.97 15.35 -0.47
C GLU A 355 -2.56 15.17 0.13
N ARG A 356 -2.47 14.93 1.43
CA ARG A 356 -1.20 14.69 2.12
C ARG A 356 -0.46 13.44 1.60
N LEU A 357 -1.21 12.41 1.20
CA LEU A 357 -0.71 11.13 0.68
C LEU A 357 -0.82 11.05 -0.85
N SER A 358 -0.96 12.19 -1.54
CA SER A 358 -0.98 12.23 -3.01
C SER A 358 0.40 12.00 -3.60
N TRP A 359 0.43 11.50 -4.85
CA TRP A 359 1.68 11.37 -5.62
C TRP A 359 2.35 12.71 -5.84
N HIS A 360 1.56 13.77 -6.04
CA HIS A 360 2.05 15.14 -6.15
C HIS A 360 2.80 15.58 -4.88
N THR A 361 2.19 15.38 -3.71
CA THR A 361 2.83 15.71 -2.42
C THR A 361 4.09 14.87 -2.18
N PHE A 362 4.07 13.58 -2.56
CA PHE A 362 5.24 12.71 -2.47
C PHE A 362 6.39 13.23 -3.36
N ALA A 363 6.11 13.48 -4.64
CA ALA A 363 7.11 13.95 -5.60
C ALA A 363 7.69 15.32 -5.19
N ARG A 364 6.84 16.24 -4.73
CA ARG A 364 7.28 17.54 -4.22
C ARG A 364 8.22 17.39 -3.02
N LYS A 365 7.83 16.66 -1.97
CA LYS A 365 8.69 16.41 -0.80
C LYS A 365 10.00 15.73 -1.16
N LEU A 366 9.96 14.79 -2.12
CA LEU A 366 11.16 14.15 -2.62
C LEU A 366 12.09 15.15 -3.32
N THR A 367 11.55 16.02 -4.17
CA THR A 367 12.34 17.05 -4.89
C THR A 367 12.85 18.14 -3.95
N ASP A 368 12.08 18.54 -2.95
CA ASP A 368 12.52 19.46 -1.89
C ASP A 368 13.71 18.87 -1.14
N PHE A 369 13.59 17.63 -0.66
CA PHE A 369 14.69 16.94 0.01
C PHE A 369 15.94 16.79 -0.87
N ILE A 370 15.77 16.51 -2.16
CA ILE A 370 16.90 16.50 -3.12
C ILE A 370 17.58 17.88 -3.19
N GLY A 371 16.80 18.96 -3.10
CA GLY A 371 17.32 20.34 -3.10
C GLY A 371 18.17 20.67 -1.87
N GLU A 372 17.83 20.10 -0.72
CA GLU A 372 18.50 20.33 0.58
C GLU A 372 19.85 19.60 0.71
N LEU A 373 20.07 18.50 0.00
CA LEU A 373 21.31 17.71 -0.02
C LEU A 373 22.40 18.36 -0.87
#